data_f7ee918db54a2033b8fd1641b19d65ab
#
_entry.id   f7ee918db54a2033b8fd1641b19d65ab
#
_cell.length_a   1.000
_cell.length_b   1.000
_cell.length_c   1.000
_cell.angle_alpha   90.00
_cell.angle_beta   90.00
_cell.angle_gamma   90.00
#
_symmetry.space_group_name_H-M   'P 1'
#
loop_
_entity.id
_entity.type
_entity.pdbx_description
1 polymer ?
#
loop_
_entity_poly.entity_id
_entity_poly.type
_entity_poly.pdbx_seq_one_letter_code
_entity_poly.pdbx_strand_id
1 'polypeptide(L)'
;MIATLVLTSCNLNSPSNSAPDSVPLESKSETPMAAQTPLPTRPTYRPGELVDYIAQTGDTLPALAARFNTTVDQIFEANPNIPRDATTMPPGMPMKIPIYYLALWASPFQILPDHAFVNGPTGIGFSTSAFVAAQPGWLKDYRVYAAGEWRSGAEMVDYVAMNYSISPRLLLAILEYQGGALTQPEQPVKKNLLGFTRRYWENHYLQLVIAANTLNNGYYGWRLGNLVEFEENDKVLIRPDPWQNSASVAIQYYYSRLFTGEKYAVATGPEGLFQTYSNLFGDPWQDPFVLLPGSLRQPEFRFPFPADQVWSYTGGPHTGWGTGEPLAGVDFAPPSKTSGCFIADEKNFSTAMADGLVVRSGVEGVALDLDHDGDERTGWVIFYLHLSSKDRAPLGTELLTGDKIGYPSCEGGRATGSHVHIARKFNGEWIAADSPLPLVMNGWVTHNGSREYLGTLTKGGSSVTACECGDAFTSISGSQ
;
A
#
# COMPACT_ATOMS: atom_id res chain seq x y z
N MET A 1 44.09 32.93 -34.00
CA MET A 1 45.41 32.86 -33.37
C MET A 1 45.53 31.54 -32.67
N ILE A 2 46.38 30.70 -33.25
CA ILE A 2 46.69 29.34 -32.82
C ILE A 2 47.86 29.45 -31.85
N ALA A 3 47.75 28.88 -30.67
CA ALA A 3 48.87 28.74 -29.75
C ALA A 3 49.06 27.25 -29.41
N THR A 4 50.09 26.71 -30.01
CA THR A 4 50.68 25.39 -29.79
C THR A 4 51.50 25.43 -28.51
N LEU A 5 51.33 24.46 -27.62
CA LEU A 5 52.23 24.26 -26.49
C LEU A 5 52.89 22.88 -26.55
N VAL A 6 54.19 22.93 -26.43
CA VAL A 6 55.21 21.91 -26.66
C VAL A 6 55.35 21.03 -25.38
N LEU A 7 55.46 19.71 -25.58
CA LEU A 7 55.87 18.73 -24.58
C LEU A 7 57.37 18.80 -24.32
N THR A 8 57.78 18.84 -23.05
CA THR A 8 59.14 18.51 -22.62
C THR A 8 59.13 17.36 -21.62
N SER A 9 59.73 16.26 -22.02
CA SER A 9 60.06 15.10 -21.20
C SER A 9 61.33 15.35 -20.41
N CYS A 10 61.35 15.04 -19.12
CA CYS A 10 62.56 14.88 -18.34
C CYS A 10 62.63 13.51 -17.73
N ASN A 11 63.56 12.72 -18.18
CA ASN A 11 64.09 11.52 -17.57
C ASN A 11 64.99 11.88 -16.39
N LEU A 12 64.82 11.26 -15.23
CA LEU A 12 65.89 11.17 -14.21
C LEU A 12 65.79 9.85 -13.44
N ASN A 13 66.96 9.24 -13.34
CA ASN A 13 67.39 7.95 -12.82
C ASN A 13 66.92 7.61 -11.39
N SER A 14 66.72 6.33 -11.19
CA SER A 14 66.58 5.63 -9.89
C SER A 14 67.87 5.63 -9.08
N PRO A 15 67.77 5.51 -7.77
CA PRO A 15 68.64 4.56 -7.06
C PRO A 15 67.82 3.45 -6.36
N SER A 16 68.42 2.27 -6.47
CA SER A 16 68.03 1.05 -5.76
C SER A 16 68.09 1.21 -4.24
N ASN A 17 67.05 0.80 -3.54
CA ASN A 17 67.15 0.45 -2.15
C ASN A 17 66.31 -0.79 -1.85
N SER A 18 66.95 -1.70 -1.17
CA SER A 18 66.56 -2.99 -0.69
C SER A 18 65.24 -3.05 0.04
N ALA A 19 64.43 -4.04 -0.27
CA ALA A 19 63.22 -4.40 0.43
C ALA A 19 63.48 -4.92 1.85
N PRO A 20 62.63 -4.61 2.85
CA PRO A 20 62.56 -5.36 4.08
C PRO A 20 61.58 -6.52 3.92
N ASP A 21 61.88 -7.60 4.63
CA ASP A 21 61.21 -8.90 4.64
C ASP A 21 59.69 -8.82 4.72
N SER A 22 59.03 -9.54 3.81
CA SER A 22 57.60 -9.78 3.80
C SER A 22 57.23 -10.75 4.95
N VAL A 23 56.53 -10.23 5.95
CA VAL A 23 55.79 -11.03 6.92
C VAL A 23 54.61 -11.69 6.16
N PRO A 24 54.40 -13.02 6.30
CA PRO A 24 53.27 -13.69 5.67
C PRO A 24 51.98 -13.15 6.26
N LEU A 25 51.09 -12.57 5.42
CA LEU A 25 49.69 -12.31 5.78
C LEU A 25 49.03 -13.68 6.03
N GLU A 26 48.69 -13.96 7.30
CA GLU A 26 47.79 -15.07 7.63
C GLU A 26 46.49 -14.85 6.85
N SER A 27 46.22 -15.81 5.94
CA SER A 27 44.93 -15.91 5.27
C SER A 27 43.89 -16.17 6.36
N LYS A 28 43.02 -15.16 6.64
CA LYS A 28 41.81 -15.43 7.39
C LYS A 28 41.08 -16.53 6.65
N SER A 29 40.96 -17.68 7.29
CA SER A 29 40.10 -18.76 6.89
C SER A 29 38.70 -18.23 6.75
N GLU A 30 38.21 -18.09 5.51
CA GLU A 30 36.80 -17.87 5.28
C GLU A 30 36.06 -19.07 5.85
N THR A 31 35.28 -18.83 6.89
CA THR A 31 34.33 -19.84 7.41
C THR A 31 33.44 -20.23 6.25
N PRO A 32 33.31 -21.51 5.88
CA PRO A 32 32.45 -21.93 4.80
C PRO A 32 31.04 -21.45 5.14
N MET A 33 30.46 -20.61 4.29
CA MET A 33 29.06 -20.23 4.38
C MET A 33 28.25 -21.53 4.37
N ALA A 34 27.46 -21.75 5.43
CA ALA A 34 26.61 -22.93 5.52
C ALA A 34 25.76 -22.99 4.24
N ALA A 35 25.80 -24.10 3.55
CA ALA A 35 24.99 -24.32 2.35
C ALA A 35 23.53 -24.13 2.74
N GLN A 36 22.91 -23.09 2.21
CA GLN A 36 21.49 -22.83 2.45
C GLN A 36 20.69 -24.06 1.98
N THR A 37 19.86 -24.60 2.84
CA THR A 37 18.94 -25.65 2.46
C THR A 37 17.98 -25.08 1.40
N PRO A 38 17.90 -25.64 0.19
CA PRO A 38 16.97 -25.16 -0.82
C PRO A 38 15.56 -25.12 -0.26
N LEU A 39 14.86 -24.00 -0.45
CA LEU A 39 13.45 -23.90 -0.08
C LEU A 39 12.64 -24.94 -0.89
N PRO A 40 11.61 -25.55 -0.28
CA PRO A 40 10.81 -26.54 -0.97
C PRO A 40 10.16 -25.93 -2.23
N THR A 41 10.27 -26.61 -3.35
CA THR A 41 9.62 -26.24 -4.61
C THR A 41 8.34 -27.04 -4.79
N ARG A 42 7.35 -26.44 -5.46
CA ARG A 42 6.11 -27.17 -5.78
C ARG A 42 6.32 -28.13 -6.95
N PRO A 43 5.60 -29.27 -6.96
CA PRO A 43 5.60 -30.17 -8.10
C PRO A 43 4.96 -29.50 -9.33
N THR A 44 5.23 -30.04 -10.50
CA THR A 44 4.48 -29.68 -11.73
C THR A 44 3.11 -30.32 -11.69
N TYR A 45 2.07 -29.51 -11.87
CA TYR A 45 0.66 -29.96 -11.90
C TYR A 45 0.20 -30.20 -13.34
N ARG A 46 -0.78 -31.11 -13.51
CA ARG A 46 -1.45 -31.31 -14.80
C ARG A 46 -2.47 -30.18 -15.02
N PRO A 47 -2.69 -29.74 -16.27
CA PRO A 47 -3.71 -28.73 -16.55
C PRO A 47 -5.07 -29.12 -15.99
N GLY A 48 -5.68 -28.25 -15.18
CA GLY A 48 -6.97 -28.49 -14.54
C GLY A 48 -6.94 -29.44 -13.33
N GLU A 49 -5.76 -29.84 -12.85
CA GLU A 49 -5.64 -30.62 -11.62
C GLU A 49 -6.22 -29.87 -10.45
N LEU A 50 -7.02 -30.54 -9.62
CA LEU A 50 -7.62 -29.95 -8.41
C LEU A 50 -6.60 -29.98 -7.28
N VAL A 51 -6.13 -28.82 -6.87
CA VAL A 51 -5.23 -28.67 -5.73
C VAL A 51 -5.98 -28.25 -4.49
N ASP A 52 -5.45 -28.66 -3.31
CA ASP A 52 -5.94 -28.21 -2.02
C ASP A 52 -5.50 -26.77 -1.76
N TYR A 53 -6.45 -25.97 -1.30
CA TYR A 53 -6.21 -24.58 -0.89
C TYR A 53 -6.98 -24.32 0.41
N ILE A 54 -6.37 -23.58 1.30
CA ILE A 54 -7.02 -23.02 2.49
C ILE A 54 -7.18 -21.53 2.29
N ALA A 55 -8.40 -21.05 2.26
CA ALA A 55 -8.70 -19.65 2.04
C ALA A 55 -8.01 -18.77 3.07
N GLN A 56 -7.39 -17.70 2.59
CA GLN A 56 -6.70 -16.71 3.41
C GLN A 56 -7.58 -15.47 3.62
N THR A 57 -7.23 -14.63 4.59
CA THR A 57 -7.95 -13.39 4.86
C THR A 57 -8.01 -12.53 3.60
N GLY A 58 -9.22 -12.07 3.24
CA GLY A 58 -9.45 -11.20 2.09
C GLY A 58 -9.36 -11.87 0.71
N ASP A 59 -9.22 -13.18 0.63
CA ASP A 59 -9.29 -13.87 -0.66
C ASP A 59 -10.63 -13.65 -1.34
N THR A 60 -10.58 -13.45 -2.65
CA THR A 60 -11.75 -13.37 -3.53
C THR A 60 -11.62 -14.36 -4.67
N LEU A 61 -12.73 -14.84 -5.21
CA LEU A 61 -12.69 -15.81 -6.31
C LEU A 61 -11.97 -15.27 -7.57
N PRO A 62 -12.16 -14.01 -7.99
CA PRO A 62 -11.39 -13.47 -9.11
C PRO A 62 -9.87 -13.44 -8.86
N ALA A 63 -9.43 -13.07 -7.65
CA ALA A 63 -8.00 -13.07 -7.32
C ALA A 63 -7.42 -14.50 -7.32
N LEU A 64 -8.13 -15.46 -6.73
CA LEU A 64 -7.73 -16.86 -6.77
C LEU A 64 -7.69 -17.41 -8.20
N ALA A 65 -8.67 -17.07 -9.04
CA ALA A 65 -8.69 -17.47 -10.44
C ALA A 65 -7.45 -16.95 -11.18
N ALA A 66 -7.08 -15.69 -10.97
CA ALA A 66 -5.88 -15.11 -11.57
C ALA A 66 -4.58 -15.80 -11.08
N ARG A 67 -4.42 -16.02 -9.77
CA ARG A 67 -3.22 -16.65 -9.16
C ARG A 67 -3.02 -18.09 -9.62
N PHE A 68 -4.10 -18.87 -9.78
CA PHE A 68 -4.05 -20.27 -10.20
C PHE A 68 -4.22 -20.47 -11.73
N ASN A 69 -4.25 -19.34 -12.48
CA ASN A 69 -4.45 -19.32 -13.93
C ASN A 69 -5.70 -20.12 -14.38
N THR A 70 -6.78 -19.98 -13.63
CA THR A 70 -8.08 -20.64 -13.85
C THR A 70 -9.20 -19.61 -14.03
N THR A 71 -10.46 -20.03 -13.98
CA THR A 71 -11.61 -19.14 -14.05
C THR A 71 -12.47 -19.24 -12.78
N VAL A 72 -13.24 -18.19 -12.49
CA VAL A 72 -14.17 -18.16 -11.37
C VAL A 72 -15.21 -19.27 -11.49
N ASP A 73 -15.70 -19.55 -12.69
CA ASP A 73 -16.69 -20.62 -12.94
C ASP A 73 -16.11 -22.00 -12.62
N GLN A 74 -14.86 -22.27 -13.02
CA GLN A 74 -14.19 -23.54 -12.69
C GLN A 74 -13.97 -23.69 -11.17
N ILE A 75 -13.70 -22.59 -10.45
CA ILE A 75 -13.61 -22.64 -8.98
C ILE A 75 -14.98 -22.94 -8.37
N PHE A 76 -16.07 -22.35 -8.88
CA PHE A 76 -17.43 -22.67 -8.41
C PHE A 76 -17.82 -24.13 -8.70
N GLU A 77 -17.47 -24.66 -9.89
CA GLU A 77 -17.71 -26.07 -10.22
C GLU A 77 -17.01 -27.02 -9.26
N ALA A 78 -15.78 -26.69 -8.86
CA ALA A 78 -15.01 -27.47 -7.91
C ALA A 78 -15.49 -27.29 -6.46
N ASN A 79 -16.24 -26.20 -6.15
CA ASN A 79 -16.69 -25.84 -4.79
C ASN A 79 -18.19 -25.43 -4.80
N PRO A 80 -19.11 -26.36 -5.00
CA PRO A 80 -20.55 -26.06 -5.18
C PRO A 80 -21.21 -25.42 -3.95
N ASN A 81 -20.56 -25.47 -2.78
CA ASN A 81 -21.08 -24.89 -1.54
C ASN A 81 -20.79 -23.38 -1.41
N ILE A 82 -19.99 -22.78 -2.30
CA ILE A 82 -19.71 -21.35 -2.26
C ILE A 82 -20.92 -20.58 -2.83
N PRO A 83 -21.48 -19.61 -2.10
CA PRO A 83 -22.56 -18.76 -2.60
C PRO A 83 -22.10 -17.94 -3.81
N ARG A 84 -22.98 -17.78 -4.81
CA ARG A 84 -22.68 -17.02 -6.04
C ARG A 84 -22.46 -15.51 -5.79
N ASP A 85 -22.97 -14.99 -4.68
CA ASP A 85 -22.82 -13.60 -4.23
C ASP A 85 -21.74 -13.43 -3.15
N ALA A 86 -20.85 -14.43 -2.97
CA ALA A 86 -19.74 -14.34 -2.05
C ALA A 86 -18.80 -13.22 -2.44
N THR A 87 -18.44 -12.36 -1.47
CA THR A 87 -17.51 -11.23 -1.63
C THR A 87 -16.08 -11.63 -1.29
N THR A 88 -15.85 -12.08 -0.07
CA THR A 88 -14.58 -12.60 0.44
C THR A 88 -14.77 -14.04 0.92
N MET A 89 -13.73 -14.87 0.77
CA MET A 89 -13.76 -16.25 1.27
C MET A 89 -13.54 -16.26 2.77
N PRO A 90 -14.26 -17.14 3.52
CA PRO A 90 -14.00 -17.31 4.95
C PRO A 90 -12.56 -17.82 5.18
N PRO A 91 -11.73 -17.10 5.95
CA PRO A 91 -10.38 -17.57 6.27
C PRO A 91 -10.41 -18.95 6.94
N GLY A 92 -9.52 -19.84 6.52
CA GLY A 92 -9.47 -21.22 6.97
C GLY A 92 -10.42 -22.18 6.21
N MET A 93 -11.27 -21.69 5.31
CA MET A 93 -12.17 -22.55 4.53
C MET A 93 -11.35 -23.42 3.56
N PRO A 94 -11.53 -24.77 3.60
CA PRO A 94 -10.91 -25.66 2.62
C PRO A 94 -11.59 -25.52 1.27
N MET A 95 -10.78 -25.39 0.22
CA MET A 95 -11.23 -25.26 -1.17
C MET A 95 -10.46 -26.21 -2.07
N LYS A 96 -11.04 -26.57 -3.20
CA LYS A 96 -10.40 -27.23 -4.34
C LYS A 96 -10.29 -26.23 -5.48
N ILE A 97 -9.08 -25.96 -5.95
CA ILE A 97 -8.85 -24.99 -7.03
C ILE A 97 -8.27 -25.72 -8.23
N PRO A 98 -8.88 -25.63 -9.42
CA PRO A 98 -8.27 -26.11 -10.65
C PRO A 98 -7.03 -25.24 -10.96
N ILE A 99 -5.87 -25.89 -11.17
CA ILE A 99 -4.63 -25.16 -11.49
C ILE A 99 -4.23 -25.40 -12.96
N TYR A 100 -3.85 -24.31 -13.63
CA TYR A 100 -3.19 -24.37 -14.93
C TYR A 100 -1.76 -23.88 -14.76
N TYR A 101 -0.86 -24.83 -14.51
CA TYR A 101 0.50 -24.57 -14.11
C TYR A 101 1.23 -23.65 -15.10
N LEU A 102 1.78 -22.58 -14.55
CA LEU A 102 2.73 -21.69 -15.22
C LEU A 102 4.10 -21.86 -14.54
N ALA A 103 5.14 -22.15 -15.32
CA ALA A 103 6.50 -22.33 -14.80
C ALA A 103 7.04 -21.06 -14.12
N LEU A 104 8.17 -21.18 -13.42
CA LEU A 104 8.93 -20.08 -12.81
C LEU A 104 8.24 -19.41 -11.62
N TRP A 105 7.69 -20.18 -10.70
CA TRP A 105 7.22 -19.67 -9.42
C TRP A 105 8.39 -19.27 -8.53
N ALA A 106 8.20 -18.19 -7.77
CA ALA A 106 9.09 -17.78 -6.73
C ALA A 106 9.00 -18.71 -5.50
N SER A 107 9.77 -18.39 -4.46
CA SER A 107 9.78 -19.14 -3.20
C SER A 107 8.38 -19.27 -2.60
N PRO A 108 7.99 -20.44 -2.07
CA PRO A 108 6.78 -20.62 -1.30
C PRO A 108 6.89 -20.08 0.14
N PHE A 109 8.04 -19.55 0.55
CA PHE A 109 8.24 -18.99 1.89
C PHE A 109 7.37 -17.76 2.11
N GLN A 110 6.50 -17.80 3.14
CA GLN A 110 5.68 -16.68 3.54
C GLN A 110 6.45 -15.79 4.53
N ILE A 111 6.62 -14.50 4.16
CA ILE A 111 7.49 -13.57 4.90
C ILE A 111 6.78 -12.99 6.11
N LEU A 112 5.59 -12.41 5.91
CA LEU A 112 4.77 -11.83 6.97
C LEU A 112 3.29 -12.14 6.72
N PRO A 113 2.48 -12.29 7.76
CA PRO A 113 1.02 -12.34 7.61
C PRO A 113 0.44 -10.96 7.27
N ASP A 114 -0.71 -10.92 6.63
CA ASP A 114 -1.34 -9.68 6.15
C ASP A 114 -1.65 -8.70 7.28
N HIS A 115 -2.04 -9.19 8.46
CA HIS A 115 -2.27 -8.33 9.63
C HIS A 115 -1.01 -7.67 10.20
N ALA A 116 0.18 -8.18 9.91
CA ALA A 116 1.46 -7.53 10.25
C ALA A 116 1.91 -6.52 9.19
N PHE A 117 1.31 -6.56 8.00
CA PHE A 117 1.53 -5.59 6.92
C PHE A 117 0.66 -4.35 7.10
N VAL A 118 -0.64 -4.53 7.34
CA VAL A 118 -1.61 -3.44 7.42
C VAL A 118 -1.50 -2.71 8.76
N ASN A 119 -1.63 -1.38 8.74
CA ASN A 119 -1.83 -0.59 9.97
C ASN A 119 -3.26 -0.77 10.46
N GLY A 120 -3.52 -1.90 11.08
CA GLY A 120 -4.83 -2.38 11.50
C GLY A 120 -4.88 -2.73 12.99
N PRO A 121 -5.88 -3.53 13.43
CA PRO A 121 -6.16 -3.81 14.85
C PRO A 121 -4.97 -4.36 15.63
N THR A 122 -4.10 -5.17 15.00
CA THR A 122 -2.90 -5.73 15.67
C THR A 122 -1.81 -4.69 15.97
N GLY A 123 -1.95 -3.48 15.41
CA GLY A 123 -1.09 -2.33 15.70
C GLY A 123 -1.53 -1.51 16.91
N ILE A 124 -2.73 -1.74 17.46
CA ILE A 124 -3.25 -0.99 18.60
C ILE A 124 -2.37 -1.22 19.83
N GLY A 125 -2.06 -0.14 20.55
CA GLY A 125 -1.17 -0.17 21.71
C GLY A 125 0.33 -0.13 21.38
N PHE A 126 0.75 -0.23 20.13
CA PHE A 126 2.15 0.00 19.76
C PHE A 126 2.44 1.49 19.64
N SER A 127 3.43 1.97 20.40
CA SER A 127 3.93 3.34 20.33
C SER A 127 5.26 3.37 19.58
N THR A 128 5.25 3.88 18.37
CA THR A 128 6.46 4.06 17.54
C THR A 128 7.48 4.95 18.25
N SER A 129 7.04 6.05 18.86
CA SER A 129 7.91 6.98 19.57
C SER A 129 8.59 6.33 20.77
N ALA A 130 7.84 5.59 21.61
CA ALA A 130 8.41 4.89 22.75
C ALA A 130 9.37 3.78 22.31
N PHE A 131 9.02 3.03 21.26
CA PHE A 131 9.86 1.97 20.73
C PHE A 131 11.17 2.52 20.17
N VAL A 132 11.12 3.54 19.31
CA VAL A 132 12.30 4.17 18.70
C VAL A 132 13.20 4.81 19.77
N ALA A 133 12.62 5.49 20.76
CA ALA A 133 13.39 6.12 21.85
C ALA A 133 14.19 5.10 22.69
N ALA A 134 13.70 3.86 22.81
CA ALA A 134 14.38 2.79 23.54
C ALA A 134 15.53 2.14 22.76
N GLN A 135 15.68 2.43 21.45
CA GLN A 135 16.70 1.82 20.59
C GLN A 135 18.00 2.66 20.59
N PRO A 136 19.18 2.03 20.41
CA PRO A 136 20.46 2.75 20.28
C PRO A 136 20.65 3.48 18.95
N GLY A 137 19.83 3.16 17.92
CA GLY A 137 20.02 3.57 16.53
C GLY A 137 19.80 5.07 16.27
N TRP A 138 20.23 5.52 15.11
CA TRP A 138 20.21 6.93 14.70
C TRP A 138 18.81 7.51 14.53
N LEU A 139 17.78 6.67 14.30
CA LEU A 139 16.42 7.15 13.99
C LEU A 139 15.82 7.98 15.14
N LYS A 140 16.20 7.71 16.40
CA LYS A 140 15.70 8.45 17.58
C LYS A 140 16.06 9.94 17.54
N ASP A 141 17.23 10.27 16.98
CA ASP A 141 17.75 11.64 16.91
C ASP A 141 17.48 12.28 15.52
N TYR A 142 16.94 11.50 14.56
CA TYR A 142 16.67 11.97 13.23
C TYR A 142 15.50 12.95 13.18
N ARG A 143 15.66 14.01 12.36
CA ARG A 143 14.64 15.02 12.11
C ARG A 143 14.55 15.32 10.62
N VAL A 144 13.33 15.51 10.12
CA VAL A 144 13.07 15.82 8.71
C VAL A 144 11.89 16.77 8.58
N TYR A 145 11.96 17.68 7.61
CA TYR A 145 10.78 18.43 7.19
C TYR A 145 9.97 17.59 6.22
N ALA A 146 8.78 17.20 6.63
CA ALA A 146 7.91 16.29 5.91
C ALA A 146 6.45 16.73 6.03
N ALA A 147 5.73 16.75 4.90
CA ALA A 147 4.31 17.09 4.87
C ALA A 147 3.95 18.41 5.62
N GLY A 148 4.76 19.46 5.40
CA GLY A 148 4.48 20.80 5.91
C GLY A 148 5.00 21.12 7.31
N GLU A 149 5.63 20.16 8.04
CA GLU A 149 6.17 20.39 9.38
C GLU A 149 7.45 19.59 9.66
N TRP A 150 8.14 19.94 10.76
CA TRP A 150 9.28 19.20 11.24
C TRP A 150 8.84 18.00 12.08
N ARG A 151 9.27 16.80 11.67
CA ARG A 151 8.98 15.52 12.32
C ARG A 151 10.25 14.85 12.82
N SER A 152 10.15 14.18 13.95
CA SER A 152 11.14 13.20 14.39
C SER A 152 11.11 11.96 13.48
N GLY A 153 12.11 11.08 13.60
CA GLY A 153 12.13 9.81 12.86
C GLY A 153 10.91 8.94 13.14
N ALA A 154 10.46 8.89 14.40
CA ALA A 154 9.25 8.15 14.78
C ALA A 154 7.97 8.77 14.18
N GLU A 155 7.79 10.10 14.28
CA GLU A 155 6.64 10.80 13.70
C GLU A 155 6.61 10.69 12.16
N MET A 156 7.77 10.65 11.50
CA MET A 156 7.86 10.38 10.07
C MET A 156 7.32 8.98 9.72
N VAL A 157 7.68 7.97 10.52
CA VAL A 157 7.18 6.59 10.34
C VAL A 157 5.68 6.54 10.59
N ASP A 158 5.19 7.14 11.67
CA ASP A 158 3.74 7.17 12.00
C ASP A 158 2.94 7.88 10.92
N TYR A 159 3.45 9.01 10.39
CA TYR A 159 2.79 9.75 9.31
C TYR A 159 2.63 8.89 8.05
N VAL A 160 3.68 8.18 7.64
CA VAL A 160 3.61 7.28 6.48
C VAL A 160 2.73 6.08 6.78
N ALA A 161 2.87 5.46 7.96
CA ALA A 161 2.06 4.32 8.38
C ALA A 161 0.55 4.62 8.34
N MET A 162 0.14 5.75 8.86
CA MET A 162 -1.25 6.17 8.94
C MET A 162 -1.85 6.42 7.55
N ASN A 163 -1.15 7.19 6.71
CA ASN A 163 -1.68 7.61 5.42
C ASN A 163 -1.65 6.49 4.37
N TYR A 164 -0.61 5.63 4.40
CA TYR A 164 -0.50 4.49 3.49
C TYR A 164 -1.16 3.20 4.03
N SER A 165 -1.67 3.23 5.25
CA SER A 165 -2.22 2.06 5.95
C SER A 165 -1.25 0.88 6.04
N ILE A 166 0.04 1.16 6.23
CA ILE A 166 1.10 0.15 6.42
C ILE A 166 1.54 0.15 7.88
N SER A 167 1.71 -1.03 8.47
CA SER A 167 2.17 -1.19 9.85
C SER A 167 3.45 -0.41 10.12
N PRO A 168 3.51 0.44 11.17
CA PRO A 168 4.74 1.12 11.56
C PRO A 168 5.86 0.13 11.92
N ARG A 169 5.54 -1.07 12.44
CA ARG A 169 6.52 -2.13 12.70
C ARG A 169 7.20 -2.60 11.40
N LEU A 170 6.43 -2.78 10.32
CA LEU A 170 7.00 -3.15 9.02
C LEU A 170 7.89 -2.05 8.46
N LEU A 171 7.46 -0.79 8.52
CA LEU A 171 8.28 0.34 8.06
C LEU A 171 9.58 0.48 8.87
N LEU A 172 9.53 0.27 10.19
CA LEU A 172 10.72 0.23 11.05
C LEU A 172 11.63 -0.94 10.69
N ALA A 173 11.09 -2.14 10.45
CA ALA A 173 11.88 -3.30 10.03
C ALA A 173 12.59 -3.07 8.69
N ILE A 174 11.95 -2.40 7.73
CA ILE A 174 12.57 -2.03 6.45
C ILE A 174 13.70 -1.00 6.66
N LEU A 175 13.47 0.02 7.47
CA LEU A 175 14.49 1.02 7.81
C LEU A 175 15.68 0.39 8.54
N GLU A 176 15.43 -0.58 9.42
CA GLU A 176 16.48 -1.35 10.09
C GLU A 176 17.24 -2.24 9.11
N TYR A 177 16.55 -3.07 8.35
CA TYR A 177 17.18 -4.02 7.41
C TYR A 177 18.08 -3.32 6.38
N GLN A 178 17.67 -2.16 5.87
CA GLN A 178 18.41 -1.46 4.82
C GLN A 178 19.35 -0.37 5.34
N GLY A 179 19.15 0.12 6.55
CA GLY A 179 19.85 1.28 7.06
C GLY A 179 20.29 1.24 8.53
N GLY A 180 20.04 0.13 9.24
CA GLY A 180 20.41 0.01 10.66
C GLY A 180 19.78 1.09 11.55
N ALA A 181 18.56 1.52 11.21
CA ALA A 181 17.95 2.72 11.77
C ALA A 181 17.72 2.64 13.31
N LEU A 182 17.56 1.43 13.83
CA LEU A 182 17.27 1.17 15.23
C LEU A 182 18.50 0.69 16.02
N THR A 183 19.49 0.07 15.35
CA THR A 183 20.64 -0.54 16.03
C THR A 183 21.95 0.19 15.79
N GLN A 184 22.15 0.89 14.66
CA GLN A 184 23.38 1.61 14.37
C GLN A 184 23.30 3.03 14.90
N PRO A 185 24.30 3.48 15.71
CA PRO A 185 24.27 4.83 16.32
C PRO A 185 24.48 5.95 15.29
N GLU A 186 25.16 5.67 14.19
CA GLU A 186 25.48 6.66 13.16
C GLU A 186 24.58 6.48 11.94
N GLN A 187 23.99 7.59 11.50
CA GLN A 187 23.20 7.60 10.27
C GLN A 187 24.10 7.33 9.05
N PRO A 188 23.70 6.40 8.15
CA PRO A 188 24.45 6.19 6.91
C PRO A 188 24.55 7.48 6.08
N VAL A 189 25.74 7.75 5.51
CA VAL A 189 25.97 8.90 4.62
C VAL A 189 25.14 8.81 3.33
N LYS A 190 24.62 7.64 3.04
CA LYS A 190 23.83 7.35 1.84
C LYS A 190 22.50 8.09 1.85
N LYS A 191 22.31 9.03 0.94
CA LYS A 191 21.07 9.82 0.79
C LYS A 191 19.87 8.95 0.39
N ASN A 192 20.08 7.93 -0.43
CA ASN A 192 19.05 6.99 -0.91
C ASN A 192 19.05 5.74 -0.04
N LEU A 193 18.65 5.88 1.21
CA LEU A 193 18.73 4.81 2.22
C LEU A 193 18.04 3.52 1.76
N LEU A 194 16.83 3.64 1.22
CA LEU A 194 16.02 2.51 0.78
C LEU A 194 16.27 2.10 -0.68
N GLY A 195 17.28 2.71 -1.35
CA GLY A 195 17.74 2.28 -2.68
C GLY A 195 17.07 2.97 -3.87
N PHE A 196 16.08 3.83 -3.67
CA PHE A 196 15.44 4.57 -4.77
C PHE A 196 16.31 5.76 -5.20
N THR A 197 16.77 5.79 -6.47
CA THR A 197 17.87 6.64 -6.93
C THR A 197 17.46 7.90 -7.70
N ARG A 198 16.18 8.24 -7.83
CA ARG A 198 15.77 9.48 -8.51
C ARG A 198 16.22 10.70 -7.71
N ARG A 199 16.75 11.72 -8.40
CA ARG A 199 17.42 12.90 -7.82
C ARG A 199 16.61 13.63 -6.74
N TYR A 200 15.29 13.70 -6.85
CA TYR A 200 14.42 14.39 -5.88
C TYR A 200 13.96 13.50 -4.71
N TRP A 201 14.43 12.27 -4.64
CA TRP A 201 14.07 11.31 -3.57
C TRP A 201 15.18 11.14 -2.54
N GLU A 202 16.02 12.17 -2.34
CA GLU A 202 17.24 12.07 -1.54
C GLU A 202 17.04 12.21 -0.02
N ASN A 203 15.83 12.35 0.50
CA ASN A 203 15.60 12.33 1.94
C ASN A 203 14.86 11.07 2.38
N HIS A 204 15.00 10.70 3.65
CA HIS A 204 14.46 9.43 4.16
C HIS A 204 12.93 9.41 4.18
N TYR A 205 12.28 10.55 4.33
CA TYR A 205 10.83 10.65 4.21
C TYR A 205 10.35 10.29 2.80
N LEU A 206 10.93 10.88 1.76
CA LEU A 206 10.56 10.55 0.38
C LEU A 206 10.93 9.11 0.01
N GLN A 207 12.06 8.60 0.51
CA GLN A 207 12.41 7.18 0.37
C GLN A 207 11.34 6.27 1.00
N LEU A 208 10.85 6.61 2.19
CA LEU A 208 9.83 5.84 2.89
C LEU A 208 8.46 5.93 2.20
N VAL A 209 8.09 7.10 1.67
CA VAL A 209 6.89 7.31 0.85
C VAL A 209 6.90 6.41 -0.38
N ILE A 210 8.03 6.33 -1.10
CA ILE A 210 8.13 5.48 -2.29
C ILE A 210 8.12 4.02 -1.92
N ALA A 211 8.77 3.64 -0.81
CA ALA A 211 8.70 2.30 -0.27
C ALA A 211 7.25 1.90 0.03
N ALA A 212 6.50 2.77 0.71
CA ALA A 212 5.09 2.55 1.04
C ALA A 212 4.21 2.40 -0.21
N ASN A 213 4.36 3.28 -1.21
CA ASN A 213 3.68 3.13 -2.51
C ASN A 213 4.00 1.80 -3.19
N THR A 214 5.29 1.42 -3.20
CA THR A 214 5.72 0.17 -3.84
C THR A 214 5.16 -1.05 -3.13
N LEU A 215 5.16 -1.05 -1.80
CA LEU A 215 4.57 -2.10 -0.97
C LEU A 215 3.06 -2.23 -1.23
N ASN A 216 2.33 -1.12 -1.24
CA ASN A 216 0.89 -1.12 -1.52
C ASN A 216 0.57 -1.63 -2.92
N ASN A 217 1.33 -1.21 -3.95
CA ASN A 217 1.16 -1.74 -5.31
C ASN A 217 1.33 -3.27 -5.37
N GLY A 218 2.30 -3.82 -4.65
CA GLY A 218 2.47 -5.28 -4.53
C GLY A 218 1.35 -5.95 -3.75
N TYR A 219 0.99 -5.39 -2.59
CA TYR A 219 -0.04 -5.93 -1.70
C TYR A 219 -1.41 -5.99 -2.38
N TYR A 220 -1.89 -4.85 -2.85
CA TYR A 220 -3.23 -4.75 -3.44
C TYR A 220 -3.27 -5.32 -4.86
N GLY A 221 -2.18 -5.22 -5.62
CA GLY A 221 -2.09 -5.91 -6.91
C GLY A 221 -2.30 -7.42 -6.79
N TRP A 222 -1.67 -8.05 -5.80
CA TRP A 222 -1.89 -9.48 -5.50
C TRP A 222 -3.27 -9.75 -4.89
N ARG A 223 -3.69 -8.91 -3.94
CA ARG A 223 -4.99 -9.01 -3.27
C ARG A 223 -6.15 -9.04 -4.27
N LEU A 224 -6.07 -8.23 -5.31
CA LEU A 224 -7.10 -8.10 -6.34
C LEU A 224 -6.90 -9.03 -7.55
N GLY A 225 -5.73 -9.70 -7.66
CA GLY A 225 -5.39 -10.53 -8.80
C GLY A 225 -4.88 -9.76 -10.02
N ASN A 226 -4.59 -8.46 -9.88
CA ASN A 226 -4.07 -7.59 -10.94
C ASN A 226 -2.56 -7.76 -11.17
N LEU A 227 -1.83 -8.30 -10.19
CA LEU A 227 -0.38 -8.53 -10.21
C LEU A 227 -0.12 -10.01 -9.92
N VAL A 228 0.03 -10.83 -10.95
CA VAL A 228 0.34 -12.26 -10.80
C VAL A 228 1.78 -12.59 -11.22
N GLU A 229 2.48 -11.65 -11.80
CA GLU A 229 3.89 -11.73 -12.17
C GLU A 229 4.52 -10.34 -12.23
N PHE A 230 5.83 -10.25 -12.03
CA PHE A 230 6.60 -9.02 -12.12
C PHE A 230 8.07 -9.33 -12.44
N GLU A 231 8.84 -8.32 -12.81
CA GLU A 231 10.26 -8.47 -13.16
C GLU A 231 11.15 -7.90 -12.07
N GLU A 232 12.31 -8.51 -11.84
CA GLU A 232 13.45 -7.88 -11.17
C GLU A 232 14.04 -6.74 -12.02
N ASN A 233 14.94 -5.97 -11.42
CA ASN A 233 15.62 -4.87 -12.14
C ASN A 233 16.45 -5.35 -13.34
N ASP A 234 16.91 -6.59 -13.35
CA ASP A 234 17.65 -7.24 -14.46
C ASP A 234 16.73 -7.96 -15.44
N LYS A 235 15.42 -7.76 -15.34
CA LYS A 235 14.39 -8.34 -16.21
C LYS A 235 14.14 -9.83 -16.04
N VAL A 236 14.61 -10.43 -14.96
CA VAL A 236 14.21 -11.78 -14.59
C VAL A 236 12.75 -11.75 -14.15
N LEU A 237 11.92 -12.59 -14.79
CA LEU A 237 10.52 -12.73 -14.46
C LEU A 237 10.33 -13.49 -13.16
N ILE A 238 9.59 -12.91 -12.23
CA ILE A 238 9.15 -13.53 -10.99
C ILE A 238 7.65 -13.78 -11.08
N ARG A 239 7.26 -15.01 -10.83
CA ARG A 239 5.86 -15.39 -10.65
C ARG A 239 5.70 -15.92 -9.23
N PRO A 240 5.01 -15.17 -8.33
CA PRO A 240 4.80 -15.62 -6.95
C PRO A 240 4.09 -16.97 -6.90
N ASP A 241 4.40 -17.75 -5.87
CA ASP A 241 3.70 -19.00 -5.60
C ASP A 241 2.20 -18.71 -5.35
N PRO A 242 1.25 -19.38 -6.03
CA PRO A 242 -0.19 -19.09 -5.92
C PRO A 242 -0.77 -19.17 -4.51
N TRP A 243 -0.11 -19.88 -3.59
CA TRP A 243 -0.50 -19.97 -2.16
C TRP A 243 0.05 -18.83 -1.30
N GLN A 244 0.78 -17.87 -1.88
CA GLN A 244 1.29 -16.72 -1.13
C GLN A 244 0.16 -15.82 -0.63
N ASN A 245 0.39 -15.21 0.54
CA ASN A 245 -0.43 -14.12 1.06
C ASN A 245 0.03 -12.76 0.50
N SER A 246 -0.83 -11.75 0.61
CA SER A 246 -0.60 -10.43 0.00
C SER A 246 0.62 -9.71 0.58
N ALA A 247 0.85 -9.80 1.88
CA ALA A 247 2.01 -9.18 2.54
C ALA A 247 3.34 -9.74 2.03
N SER A 248 3.44 -11.08 1.86
CA SER A 248 4.66 -11.70 1.34
C SER A 248 4.93 -11.30 -0.11
N VAL A 249 3.90 -11.25 -0.96
CA VAL A 249 4.07 -10.78 -2.35
C VAL A 249 4.40 -9.29 -2.41
N ALA A 250 3.84 -8.47 -1.54
CA ALA A 250 4.20 -7.05 -1.43
C ALA A 250 5.70 -6.85 -1.15
N ILE A 251 6.26 -7.64 -0.23
CA ILE A 251 7.68 -7.60 0.13
C ILE A 251 8.54 -8.14 -1.02
N GLN A 252 8.12 -9.22 -1.69
CA GLN A 252 8.79 -9.74 -2.88
C GLN A 252 8.79 -8.67 -3.99
N TYR A 253 7.65 -8.04 -4.26
CA TYR A 253 7.52 -6.97 -5.25
C TYR A 253 8.40 -5.76 -4.89
N TYR A 254 8.42 -5.34 -3.63
CA TYR A 254 9.26 -4.25 -3.15
C TYR A 254 10.74 -4.50 -3.41
N TYR A 255 11.24 -5.67 -3.01
CA TYR A 255 12.66 -6.00 -3.19
C TYR A 255 13.04 -6.29 -4.65
N SER A 256 12.11 -6.72 -5.49
CA SER A 256 12.37 -6.87 -6.93
C SER A 256 12.71 -5.53 -7.61
N ARG A 257 12.26 -4.39 -7.03
CA ARG A 257 12.60 -3.05 -7.52
C ARG A 257 13.99 -2.58 -7.11
N LEU A 258 14.62 -3.26 -6.14
CA LEU A 258 15.86 -2.84 -5.50
C LEU A 258 17.00 -3.82 -5.67
N PHE A 259 16.72 -5.10 -5.67
CA PHE A 259 17.69 -6.19 -5.64
C PHE A 259 17.44 -7.17 -6.80
N THR A 260 18.48 -7.94 -7.12
CA THR A 260 18.46 -9.02 -8.12
C THR A 260 19.21 -10.23 -7.60
N GLY A 261 18.90 -11.42 -8.13
CA GLY A 261 19.63 -12.66 -7.87
C GLY A 261 19.71 -12.99 -6.38
N GLU A 262 20.94 -13.29 -5.88
CA GLU A 262 21.16 -13.70 -4.49
C GLU A 262 20.68 -12.67 -3.45
N LYS A 263 20.89 -11.36 -3.71
CA LYS A 263 20.42 -10.31 -2.79
C LYS A 263 18.90 -10.30 -2.66
N TYR A 264 18.21 -10.53 -3.76
CA TYR A 264 16.75 -10.65 -3.76
C TYR A 264 16.32 -11.89 -2.98
N ALA A 265 16.94 -13.03 -3.25
CA ALA A 265 16.62 -14.29 -2.58
C ALA A 265 16.84 -14.23 -1.06
N VAL A 266 17.92 -13.59 -0.61
CA VAL A 266 18.18 -13.36 0.83
C VAL A 266 17.16 -12.42 1.43
N ALA A 267 16.88 -11.27 0.79
CA ALA A 267 15.94 -10.27 1.33
C ALA A 267 14.51 -10.79 1.48
N THR A 268 14.10 -11.71 0.60
CA THR A 268 12.77 -12.34 0.59
C THR A 268 12.72 -13.72 1.24
N GLY A 269 13.86 -14.21 1.72
CA GLY A 269 14.01 -15.48 2.43
C GLY A 269 13.94 -15.34 3.95
N PRO A 270 14.10 -16.46 4.68
CA PRO A 270 14.01 -16.49 6.15
C PRO A 270 15.07 -15.64 6.86
N GLU A 271 16.24 -15.43 6.26
CA GLU A 271 17.35 -14.65 6.84
C GLU A 271 17.26 -13.14 6.52
N GLY A 272 16.29 -12.73 5.71
CA GLY A 272 16.10 -11.35 5.26
C GLY A 272 15.23 -10.51 6.17
N LEU A 273 14.23 -9.84 5.58
CA LEU A 273 13.31 -8.96 6.31
C LEU A 273 12.53 -9.71 7.40
N PHE A 274 12.17 -10.98 7.17
CA PHE A 274 11.52 -11.82 8.18
C PHE A 274 12.35 -11.90 9.47
N GLN A 275 13.64 -12.21 9.37
CA GLN A 275 14.53 -12.30 10.52
C GLN A 275 14.67 -10.96 11.24
N THR A 276 14.79 -9.85 10.47
CA THR A 276 14.87 -8.50 11.03
C THR A 276 13.60 -8.14 11.79
N TYR A 277 12.43 -8.41 11.18
CA TYR A 277 11.14 -8.18 11.84
C TYR A 277 11.01 -9.00 13.12
N SER A 278 11.35 -10.30 13.05
CA SER A 278 11.26 -11.21 14.20
C SER A 278 12.18 -10.83 15.35
N ASN A 279 13.38 -10.35 15.05
CA ASN A 279 14.33 -9.86 16.06
C ASN A 279 13.82 -8.60 16.78
N LEU A 280 13.05 -7.74 16.10
CA LEU A 280 12.52 -6.50 16.65
C LEU A 280 11.20 -6.69 17.40
N PHE A 281 10.32 -7.55 16.91
CA PHE A 281 8.92 -7.60 17.33
C PHE A 281 8.42 -9.00 17.72
N GLY A 282 9.25 -10.03 17.60
CA GLY A 282 8.85 -11.44 17.79
C GLY A 282 8.32 -12.08 16.50
N ASP A 283 7.99 -13.37 16.60
CA ASP A 283 7.47 -14.14 15.46
C ASP A 283 6.10 -13.58 15.01
N PRO A 284 6.00 -13.05 13.77
CA PRO A 284 4.76 -12.45 13.28
C PRO A 284 3.62 -13.46 13.06
N TRP A 285 3.93 -14.77 13.04
CA TRP A 285 2.97 -15.84 12.83
C TRP A 285 2.41 -16.45 14.13
N GLN A 286 2.95 -16.03 15.30
CA GLN A 286 2.57 -16.59 16.58
C GLN A 286 1.08 -16.34 16.92
N ASP A 287 0.58 -15.14 16.65
CA ASP A 287 -0.79 -14.70 16.99
C ASP A 287 -1.59 -14.43 15.72
N PRO A 288 -2.25 -15.45 15.13
CA PRO A 288 -3.02 -15.28 13.91
C PRO A 288 -4.21 -14.35 14.12
N PHE A 289 -4.43 -13.42 13.19
CA PHE A 289 -5.56 -12.50 13.22
C PHE A 289 -6.29 -12.48 11.87
N VAL A 290 -7.62 -12.51 11.91
CA VAL A 290 -8.48 -12.41 10.73
C VAL A 290 -8.70 -10.93 10.41
N LEU A 291 -7.94 -10.42 9.44
CA LEU A 291 -8.03 -9.01 9.04
C LEU A 291 -9.36 -8.71 8.32
N LEU A 292 -9.71 -9.53 7.32
CA LEU A 292 -10.96 -9.45 6.58
C LEU A 292 -11.75 -10.75 6.77
N PRO A 293 -12.97 -10.69 7.34
CA PRO A 293 -13.81 -11.88 7.51
C PRO A 293 -14.38 -12.36 6.16
N GLY A 294 -14.90 -13.58 6.15
CA GLY A 294 -15.64 -14.10 5.01
C GLY A 294 -16.97 -13.38 4.80
N SER A 295 -17.38 -13.26 3.54
CA SER A 295 -18.63 -12.61 3.14
C SER A 295 -18.79 -11.20 3.71
N LEU A 296 -17.67 -10.44 3.77
CA LEU A 296 -17.67 -9.06 4.22
C LEU A 296 -18.68 -8.23 3.40
N ARG A 297 -19.48 -7.43 4.06
CA ARG A 297 -20.48 -6.55 3.43
C ARG A 297 -20.21 -5.10 3.82
N GLN A 298 -20.32 -4.21 2.84
CA GLN A 298 -20.30 -2.77 3.09
C GLN A 298 -21.62 -2.36 3.77
N PRO A 299 -21.58 -1.45 4.78
CA PRO A 299 -22.79 -0.76 5.27
C PRO A 299 -23.46 0.08 4.17
N GLU A 300 -24.68 0.52 4.42
CA GLU A 300 -25.36 1.47 3.52
C GLU A 300 -24.65 2.82 3.54
N PHE A 301 -24.23 3.30 2.38
CA PHE A 301 -23.63 4.62 2.20
C PHE A 301 -24.51 5.52 1.35
N ARG A 302 -24.59 6.80 1.77
CA ARG A 302 -25.13 7.87 0.96
C ARG A 302 -24.02 8.52 0.14
N PHE A 303 -24.38 9.34 -0.86
CA PHE A 303 -23.41 10.20 -1.52
C PHE A 303 -22.82 11.21 -0.52
N PRO A 304 -21.56 11.67 -0.74
CA PRO A 304 -20.87 12.61 0.16
C PRO A 304 -21.35 14.06 -0.02
N PHE A 305 -22.62 14.29 -0.36
CA PHE A 305 -23.21 15.61 -0.58
C PHE A 305 -24.72 15.58 -0.35
N PRO A 306 -25.37 16.76 -0.12
CA PRO A 306 -26.78 16.83 0.21
C PRO A 306 -27.70 16.19 -0.81
N ALA A 307 -28.77 15.53 -0.34
CA ALA A 307 -29.70 14.78 -1.17
C ALA A 307 -30.46 15.63 -2.20
N ASP A 308 -30.65 16.94 -1.93
CA ASP A 308 -31.34 17.90 -2.80
C ASP A 308 -30.41 18.54 -3.84
N GLN A 309 -29.12 18.13 -3.90
CA GLN A 309 -28.13 18.69 -4.82
C GLN A 309 -27.77 17.73 -5.94
N VAL A 310 -27.23 18.33 -7.01
CA VAL A 310 -26.64 17.61 -8.14
C VAL A 310 -25.16 17.97 -8.22
N TRP A 311 -24.30 16.97 -8.08
CA TRP A 311 -22.85 17.12 -8.18
C TRP A 311 -22.29 16.40 -9.41
N SER A 312 -21.04 16.66 -9.74
CA SER A 312 -20.34 15.98 -10.84
C SER A 312 -19.47 14.84 -10.30
N TYR A 313 -19.57 13.65 -10.90
CA TYR A 313 -18.66 12.55 -10.69
C TYR A 313 -17.38 12.82 -11.49
N THR A 314 -16.38 13.43 -10.85
CA THR A 314 -15.18 13.97 -11.52
C THR A 314 -14.00 13.03 -11.57
N GLY A 315 -13.93 12.04 -10.70
CA GLY A 315 -12.90 11.01 -10.70
C GLY A 315 -13.48 9.63 -10.45
N GLY A 316 -13.35 8.72 -11.43
CA GLY A 316 -13.59 7.29 -11.25
C GLY A 316 -12.54 6.64 -10.35
N PRO A 317 -12.56 5.32 -10.16
CA PRO A 317 -11.64 4.66 -9.25
C PRO A 317 -10.18 5.03 -9.50
N HIS A 318 -9.52 5.46 -8.42
CA HIS A 318 -8.10 5.80 -8.37
C HIS A 318 -7.56 5.53 -6.97
N THR A 319 -6.27 5.77 -6.73
CA THR A 319 -5.64 5.45 -5.44
C THR A 319 -6.38 6.07 -4.25
N GLY A 320 -6.53 5.32 -3.16
CA GLY A 320 -7.07 5.87 -1.91
C GLY A 320 -6.12 6.87 -1.25
N TRP A 321 -4.80 6.64 -1.36
CA TRP A 321 -3.73 7.55 -0.94
C TRP A 321 -2.43 7.18 -1.66
N GLY A 322 -1.68 8.18 -2.11
CA GLY A 322 -0.40 7.97 -2.78
C GLY A 322 -0.55 7.81 -4.30
N THR A 323 -0.07 6.72 -4.88
CA THR A 323 -0.14 6.44 -6.33
C THR A 323 -0.28 4.95 -6.63
N GLY A 324 -1.11 4.58 -7.59
CA GLY A 324 -1.33 3.20 -8.01
C GLY A 324 -2.37 2.48 -7.15
N GLU A 325 -2.15 1.21 -6.88
CA GLU A 325 -3.08 0.36 -6.13
C GLU A 325 -3.12 0.66 -4.61
N PRO A 326 -4.30 0.48 -3.95
CA PRO A 326 -5.56 0.07 -4.57
C PRO A 326 -6.32 1.26 -5.17
N LEU A 327 -7.08 1.03 -6.23
CA LEU A 327 -8.01 2.01 -6.77
C LEU A 327 -9.24 2.08 -5.86
N ALA A 328 -9.07 2.70 -4.68
CA ALA A 328 -10.08 2.73 -3.62
C ALA A 328 -10.88 4.04 -3.57
N GLY A 329 -10.34 5.09 -4.20
CA GLY A 329 -10.90 6.44 -4.15
C GLY A 329 -11.79 6.79 -5.33
N VAL A 330 -12.74 7.70 -5.11
CA VAL A 330 -13.59 8.35 -6.13
C VAL A 330 -13.79 9.81 -5.78
N ASP A 331 -14.02 10.66 -6.79
CA ASP A 331 -14.14 12.11 -6.61
C ASP A 331 -15.51 12.67 -7.02
N PHE A 332 -15.99 13.62 -6.23
CA PHE A 332 -17.19 14.40 -6.52
C PHE A 332 -16.92 15.89 -6.38
N ALA A 333 -17.28 16.67 -7.40
CA ALA A 333 -17.16 18.12 -7.37
C ALA A 333 -18.53 18.81 -7.22
N PRO A 334 -18.63 19.86 -6.39
CA PRO A 334 -19.85 20.62 -6.23
C PRO A 334 -20.14 21.46 -7.48
N PRO A 335 -21.42 21.85 -7.71
CA PRO A 335 -21.76 22.79 -8.76
C PRO A 335 -21.03 24.12 -8.52
N SER A 336 -20.35 24.64 -9.54
CA SER A 336 -19.61 25.91 -9.47
C SER A 336 -19.57 26.62 -10.81
N LYS A 337 -19.53 27.95 -10.76
CA LYS A 337 -19.24 28.80 -11.91
C LYS A 337 -17.74 29.08 -12.04
N THR A 338 -16.96 28.71 -11.04
CA THR A 338 -15.51 28.91 -10.96
C THR A 338 -14.81 27.59 -11.21
N SER A 339 -13.84 27.57 -12.12
CA SER A 339 -12.95 26.43 -12.34
C SER A 339 -11.73 26.50 -11.43
N GLY A 340 -11.05 25.36 -11.25
CA GLY A 340 -9.84 25.25 -10.43
C GLY A 340 -10.12 25.20 -8.94
N CYS A 341 -9.16 25.65 -8.14
CA CYS A 341 -9.22 25.58 -6.68
C CYS A 341 -9.99 26.78 -6.09
N PHE A 342 -11.07 26.50 -5.41
CA PHE A 342 -11.87 27.46 -4.64
C PHE A 342 -12.37 26.77 -3.37
N ILE A 343 -12.85 27.51 -2.40
CA ILE A 343 -13.64 26.97 -1.30
C ILE A 343 -15.10 27.03 -1.73
N ALA A 344 -15.80 25.90 -1.67
CA ALA A 344 -17.21 25.82 -2.03
C ALA A 344 -18.04 26.81 -1.19
N ASP A 345 -19.12 27.32 -1.77
CA ASP A 345 -20.02 28.21 -1.06
C ASP A 345 -20.76 27.48 0.09
N GLU A 346 -21.41 28.24 0.97
CA GLU A 346 -22.04 27.72 2.20
C GLU A 346 -23.10 26.64 1.96
N LYS A 347 -23.65 26.55 0.75
CA LYS A 347 -24.65 25.54 0.38
C LYS A 347 -24.03 24.24 -0.12
N ASN A 348 -22.83 24.30 -0.68
CA ASN A 348 -22.17 23.21 -1.36
C ASN A 348 -21.12 22.55 -0.44
N PHE A 349 -21.57 21.90 0.63
CA PHE A 349 -20.73 21.20 1.59
C PHE A 349 -20.78 19.68 1.37
N SER A 350 -19.69 19.00 1.75
CA SER A 350 -19.66 17.54 1.85
C SER A 350 -20.36 17.06 3.10
N THR A 351 -20.97 15.87 3.01
CA THR A 351 -21.73 15.25 4.10
C THR A 351 -21.13 13.91 4.55
N ALA A 352 -21.41 13.54 5.79
CA ALA A 352 -21.15 12.19 6.29
C ALA A 352 -21.99 11.18 5.50
N MET A 353 -21.32 10.17 4.93
CA MET A 353 -21.95 9.12 4.11
C MET A 353 -22.68 8.06 4.94
N ALA A 354 -22.35 7.96 6.22
CA ALA A 354 -22.95 7.10 7.23
C ALA A 354 -22.82 7.77 8.60
N ASP A 355 -23.54 7.26 9.61
CA ASP A 355 -23.33 7.66 11.01
C ASP A 355 -21.93 7.26 11.45
N GLY A 356 -21.27 8.11 12.24
CA GLY A 356 -19.90 7.80 12.71
C GLY A 356 -19.28 8.89 13.57
N LEU A 357 -18.12 8.54 14.13
CA LEU A 357 -17.28 9.41 14.95
C LEU A 357 -16.08 9.92 14.12
N VAL A 358 -15.82 11.21 14.15
CA VAL A 358 -14.61 11.78 13.52
C VAL A 358 -13.38 11.45 14.37
N VAL A 359 -12.56 10.50 13.91
CA VAL A 359 -11.36 10.02 14.64
C VAL A 359 -10.06 10.61 14.10
N ARG A 360 -10.11 11.31 12.96
CA ARG A 360 -9.01 12.13 12.42
C ARG A 360 -9.61 13.34 11.70
N SER A 361 -9.00 14.52 11.89
CA SER A 361 -9.37 15.74 11.19
C SER A 361 -8.14 16.62 10.99
N GLY A 362 -7.59 16.65 9.80
CA GLY A 362 -6.38 17.38 9.42
C GLY A 362 -6.36 17.74 7.95
N VAL A 363 -5.29 18.40 7.50
CA VAL A 363 -5.08 18.69 6.08
C VAL A 363 -4.87 17.42 5.27
N GLU A 364 -4.41 16.36 5.90
CA GLU A 364 -4.22 15.02 5.35
C GLU A 364 -5.52 14.21 5.25
N GLY A 365 -6.66 14.79 5.63
CA GLY A 365 -7.98 14.20 5.48
C GLY A 365 -8.77 14.09 6.78
N VAL A 366 -10.01 13.63 6.64
CA VAL A 366 -10.94 13.31 7.73
C VAL A 366 -11.24 11.82 7.67
N ALA A 367 -11.12 11.13 8.80
CA ALA A 367 -11.54 9.74 8.96
C ALA A 367 -12.81 9.70 9.82
N LEU A 368 -13.86 9.11 9.29
CA LEU A 368 -15.13 8.85 9.95
C LEU A 368 -15.22 7.38 10.31
N ASP A 369 -15.12 7.07 11.58
CA ASP A 369 -15.19 5.74 12.17
C ASP A 369 -16.66 5.36 12.40
N LEU A 370 -17.08 4.20 11.84
CA LEU A 370 -18.49 3.80 11.82
C LEU A 370 -18.88 2.85 12.98
N ASP A 371 -17.92 2.28 13.69
CA ASP A 371 -18.21 1.44 14.86
C ASP A 371 -18.03 2.18 16.19
N HIS A 372 -17.62 3.46 16.13
CA HIS A 372 -17.52 4.41 17.24
C HIS A 372 -16.54 3.98 18.34
N ASP A 373 -15.55 3.13 18.04
CA ASP A 373 -14.55 2.72 19.00
C ASP A 373 -13.40 3.72 19.17
N GLY A 374 -13.34 4.72 18.27
CA GLY A 374 -12.38 5.82 18.32
C GLY A 374 -11.05 5.56 17.63
N ASP A 375 -10.93 4.47 16.86
CA ASP A 375 -9.70 4.08 16.17
C ASP A 375 -9.92 3.80 14.68
N GLU A 376 -9.28 4.55 13.78
CA GLU A 376 -9.41 4.32 12.33
C GLU A 376 -8.78 3.02 11.82
N ARG A 377 -8.19 2.21 12.70
CA ARG A 377 -7.57 0.92 12.38
C ARG A 377 -8.50 -0.27 12.58
N THR A 378 -9.71 -0.05 13.10
CA THR A 378 -10.74 -1.05 13.38
C THR A 378 -12.00 -0.78 12.57
N GLY A 379 -12.78 -1.82 12.30
CA GLY A 379 -14.08 -1.71 11.66
C GLY A 379 -14.08 -1.00 10.30
N TRP A 380 -15.24 -0.48 9.93
CA TRP A 380 -15.41 0.33 8.72
C TRP A 380 -15.08 1.79 9.00
N VAL A 381 -14.25 2.37 8.13
CA VAL A 381 -13.90 3.80 8.15
C VAL A 381 -14.10 4.40 6.78
N ILE A 382 -14.71 5.58 6.71
CA ILE A 382 -14.79 6.39 5.50
C ILE A 382 -13.74 7.50 5.58
N PHE A 383 -12.92 7.59 4.57
CA PHE A 383 -11.88 8.61 4.43
C PHE A 383 -12.31 9.68 3.44
N TYR A 384 -12.20 10.96 3.86
CA TYR A 384 -12.48 12.13 3.06
C TYR A 384 -11.20 12.95 2.89
N LEU A 385 -10.85 13.31 1.65
CA LEU A 385 -9.73 14.20 1.38
C LEU A 385 -10.20 15.45 0.65
N HIS A 386 -9.37 16.48 0.60
CA HIS A 386 -9.63 17.78 -0.02
C HIS A 386 -10.76 18.58 0.65
N LEU A 387 -10.96 18.35 1.94
CA LEU A 387 -11.85 19.21 2.74
C LEU A 387 -11.07 20.43 3.25
N SER A 388 -11.64 21.62 3.06
CA SER A 388 -11.07 22.89 3.55
C SER A 388 -10.87 22.86 5.06
N SER A 389 -9.81 23.52 5.54
CA SER A 389 -9.61 23.79 6.97
C SER A 389 -10.71 24.65 7.58
N LYS A 390 -11.45 25.41 6.73
CA LYS A 390 -12.62 26.21 7.15
C LYS A 390 -13.80 25.29 7.43
N ASP A 391 -14.30 25.32 8.66
CA ASP A 391 -15.51 24.60 9.12
C ASP A 391 -15.49 23.08 8.84
N ARG A 392 -14.30 22.47 8.79
CA ARG A 392 -14.12 21.01 8.77
C ARG A 392 -14.52 20.45 10.11
N ALA A 393 -15.25 19.33 10.12
CA ALA A 393 -15.69 18.65 11.33
C ALA A 393 -14.49 18.37 12.27
N PRO A 394 -14.51 18.84 13.52
CA PRO A 394 -13.42 18.59 14.47
C PRO A 394 -13.30 17.13 14.88
N LEU A 395 -12.09 16.73 15.33
CA LEU A 395 -11.86 15.46 16.00
C LEU A 395 -12.85 15.28 17.17
N GLY A 396 -13.41 14.07 17.30
CA GLY A 396 -14.37 13.71 18.35
C GLY A 396 -15.81 14.14 18.08
N THR A 397 -16.10 14.65 16.87
CA THR A 397 -17.48 15.01 16.48
C THR A 397 -18.24 13.75 16.07
N GLU A 398 -19.39 13.51 16.70
CA GLU A 398 -20.39 12.54 16.24
C GLU A 398 -21.19 13.14 15.09
N LEU A 399 -21.27 12.44 13.96
CA LEU A 399 -22.02 12.84 12.79
C LEU A 399 -23.09 11.80 12.45
N LEU A 400 -24.27 12.26 12.11
CA LEU A 400 -25.30 11.45 11.49
C LEU A 400 -25.17 11.51 9.96
N THR A 401 -25.66 10.50 9.29
CA THR A 401 -25.73 10.43 7.82
C THR A 401 -26.39 11.70 7.25
N GLY A 402 -25.65 12.41 6.40
CA GLY A 402 -26.09 13.68 5.82
C GLY A 402 -25.65 14.94 6.56
N ASP A 403 -25.09 14.83 7.77
CA ASP A 403 -24.51 15.97 8.48
C ASP A 403 -23.31 16.54 7.74
N LYS A 404 -23.11 17.86 7.84
CA LYS A 404 -21.95 18.53 7.22
C LYS A 404 -20.64 18.05 7.83
N ILE A 405 -19.72 17.57 6.98
CA ILE A 405 -18.35 17.16 7.38
C ILE A 405 -17.29 18.20 7.00
N GLY A 406 -17.53 19.02 5.98
CA GLY A 406 -16.62 20.08 5.55
C GLY A 406 -16.96 20.60 4.16
N TYR A 407 -16.13 21.53 3.65
CA TYR A 407 -16.28 22.09 2.32
C TYR A 407 -15.24 21.52 1.36
N PRO A 408 -15.63 21.07 0.15
CA PRO A 408 -14.68 20.68 -0.89
C PRO A 408 -13.70 21.81 -1.22
N SER A 409 -12.45 21.45 -1.40
CA SER A 409 -11.35 22.36 -1.70
C SER A 409 -10.24 21.65 -2.47
N CYS A 410 -9.02 22.22 -2.48
CA CYS A 410 -7.80 21.56 -2.97
C CYS A 410 -6.78 21.30 -1.85
N GLU A 411 -7.18 21.42 -0.59
CA GLU A 411 -6.27 21.17 0.54
C GLU A 411 -5.94 19.67 0.66
N GLY A 412 -4.80 19.36 1.21
CA GLY A 412 -4.42 17.99 1.61
C GLY A 412 -3.82 17.09 0.54
N GLY A 413 -3.48 17.61 -0.65
CA GLY A 413 -2.87 16.80 -1.69
C GLY A 413 -2.81 17.48 -3.05
N ARG A 414 -2.60 16.70 -4.11
CA ARG A 414 -2.66 17.21 -5.48
C ARG A 414 -4.10 17.22 -5.95
N ALA A 415 -4.59 18.38 -6.35
CA ALA A 415 -5.90 18.57 -6.94
C ALA A 415 -5.83 19.57 -8.10
N THR A 416 -6.62 19.38 -9.14
CA THR A 416 -6.74 20.29 -10.30
C THR A 416 -7.92 21.25 -10.14
N GLY A 417 -8.87 20.92 -9.28
CA GLY A 417 -10.06 21.69 -8.93
C GLY A 417 -10.66 21.24 -7.61
N SER A 418 -11.54 22.06 -7.04
CA SER A 418 -12.19 21.76 -5.76
C SER A 418 -13.14 20.59 -5.88
N HIS A 419 -12.91 19.56 -5.10
CA HIS A 419 -13.72 18.34 -5.02
C HIS A 419 -13.60 17.72 -3.63
N VAL A 420 -14.38 16.71 -3.35
CA VAL A 420 -14.17 15.78 -2.25
C VAL A 420 -13.75 14.42 -2.82
N HIS A 421 -12.65 13.89 -2.31
CA HIS A 421 -12.19 12.53 -2.55
C HIS A 421 -12.69 11.62 -1.44
N ILE A 422 -13.27 10.48 -1.80
CA ILE A 422 -13.81 9.48 -0.88
C ILE A 422 -13.14 8.15 -1.09
N ALA A 423 -12.70 7.54 0.01
CA ALA A 423 -12.25 6.15 0.02
C ALA A 423 -12.76 5.47 1.31
N ARG A 424 -12.62 4.15 1.39
CA ARG A 424 -13.04 3.37 2.57
C ARG A 424 -11.98 2.35 2.98
N LYS A 425 -11.97 2.06 4.28
CA LYS A 425 -11.12 1.02 4.90
C LYS A 425 -11.99 0.04 5.69
N PHE A 426 -11.48 -1.17 5.88
CA PHE A 426 -11.94 -2.10 6.89
C PHE A 426 -10.76 -2.68 7.64
N ASN A 427 -10.75 -2.58 8.97
CA ASN A 427 -9.61 -2.96 9.80
C ASN A 427 -8.28 -2.37 9.31
N GLY A 428 -8.28 -1.10 8.89
CA GLY A 428 -7.13 -0.40 8.33
C GLY A 428 -6.84 -0.73 6.86
N GLU A 429 -7.31 -1.85 6.30
CA GLU A 429 -7.08 -2.19 4.90
C GLU A 429 -7.95 -1.35 3.96
N TRP A 430 -7.34 -0.73 2.93
CA TRP A 430 -8.08 -0.05 1.88
C TRP A 430 -8.91 -1.05 1.07
N ILE A 431 -10.18 -0.74 0.87
CA ILE A 431 -11.08 -1.58 0.07
C ILE A 431 -11.25 -0.95 -1.32
N ALA A 432 -10.83 -1.65 -2.37
CA ALA A 432 -10.94 -1.18 -3.74
C ALA A 432 -12.38 -0.78 -4.10
N ALA A 433 -12.53 0.30 -4.88
CA ALA A 433 -13.83 0.82 -5.27
C ALA A 433 -14.57 -0.11 -6.24
N ASP A 434 -13.83 -0.86 -7.08
CA ASP A 434 -14.37 -1.91 -7.95
C ASP A 434 -13.71 -3.25 -7.59
N SER A 435 -14.50 -4.19 -7.06
CA SER A 435 -14.08 -5.52 -6.61
C SER A 435 -15.34 -6.36 -6.36
N PRO A 436 -15.24 -7.63 -5.96
CA PRO A 436 -16.39 -8.38 -5.44
C PRO A 436 -17.11 -7.72 -4.26
N LEU A 437 -16.44 -6.77 -3.58
CA LEU A 437 -17.02 -5.89 -2.58
C LEU A 437 -16.94 -4.43 -3.08
N PRO A 438 -17.78 -4.03 -4.06
CA PRO A 438 -17.68 -2.71 -4.70
C PRO A 438 -18.09 -1.58 -3.75
N LEU A 439 -17.61 -0.35 -4.01
CA LEU A 439 -18.13 0.85 -3.36
C LEU A 439 -19.53 1.12 -3.90
N VAL A 440 -20.52 1.11 -3.01
CA VAL A 440 -21.92 1.35 -3.34
C VAL A 440 -22.41 2.56 -2.56
N MET A 441 -22.96 3.56 -3.25
CA MET A 441 -23.51 4.80 -2.68
C MET A 441 -24.93 5.02 -3.20
N ASN A 442 -25.92 5.13 -2.34
CA ASN A 442 -27.34 5.23 -2.74
C ASN A 442 -27.78 4.12 -3.72
N GLY A 443 -27.16 2.93 -3.66
CA GLY A 443 -27.41 1.83 -4.59
C GLY A 443 -26.72 1.96 -5.95
N TRP A 444 -25.90 3.01 -6.16
CA TRP A 444 -25.01 3.12 -7.32
C TRP A 444 -23.73 2.35 -7.08
N VAL A 445 -23.39 1.44 -7.99
CA VAL A 445 -22.21 0.58 -7.93
C VAL A 445 -21.08 1.21 -8.74
N THR A 446 -19.89 1.28 -8.15
CA THR A 446 -18.69 1.83 -8.80
C THR A 446 -18.01 0.78 -9.68
N HIS A 447 -17.54 1.20 -10.85
CA HIS A 447 -16.76 0.37 -11.78
C HIS A 447 -15.51 1.07 -12.28
N ASN A 448 -14.43 0.32 -12.41
CA ASN A 448 -13.18 0.78 -13.01
C ASN A 448 -13.36 1.17 -14.48
N GLY A 449 -12.59 2.17 -14.92
CA GLY A 449 -12.39 2.46 -16.34
C GLY A 449 -11.13 1.80 -16.89
N SER A 450 -10.70 2.26 -18.05
CA SER A 450 -9.47 1.75 -18.70
C SER A 450 -8.17 2.21 -18.02
N ARG A 451 -8.24 3.17 -17.12
CA ARG A 451 -7.14 3.71 -16.29
C ARG A 451 -7.70 4.45 -15.08
N GLU A 452 -6.83 4.78 -14.13
CA GLU A 452 -7.16 5.64 -12.98
C GLU A 452 -7.94 6.89 -13.39
N TYR A 453 -8.85 7.34 -12.52
CA TYR A 453 -9.78 8.47 -12.70
C TYR A 453 -10.87 8.27 -13.76
N LEU A 454 -10.81 7.21 -14.55
CA LEU A 454 -11.91 6.83 -15.44
C LEU A 454 -12.74 5.73 -14.80
N GLY A 455 -14.02 5.71 -15.09
CA GLY A 455 -14.93 4.70 -14.57
C GLY A 455 -16.38 5.13 -14.65
N THR A 456 -17.25 4.30 -14.11
CA THR A 456 -18.69 4.56 -14.11
C THR A 456 -19.33 4.25 -12.77
N LEU A 457 -20.43 4.92 -12.48
CA LEU A 457 -21.41 4.51 -11.49
C LEU A 457 -22.62 3.94 -12.22
N THR A 458 -23.14 2.78 -11.79
CA THR A 458 -24.31 2.15 -12.40
C THR A 458 -25.40 1.83 -11.39
N LYS A 459 -26.67 2.01 -11.75
CA LYS A 459 -27.84 1.64 -10.95
C LYS A 459 -29.04 1.39 -11.85
N GLY A 460 -29.64 0.20 -11.79
CA GLY A 460 -30.91 -0.09 -12.49
C GLY A 460 -30.93 0.22 -13.98
N GLY A 461 -29.80 0.00 -14.70
CA GLY A 461 -29.66 0.29 -16.13
C GLY A 461 -29.24 1.72 -16.46
N SER A 462 -29.16 2.62 -15.47
CA SER A 462 -28.59 3.97 -15.59
C SER A 462 -27.09 3.94 -15.39
N SER A 463 -26.35 4.83 -16.05
CA SER A 463 -24.89 4.98 -15.91
C SER A 463 -24.48 6.44 -15.87
N VAL A 464 -23.54 6.78 -14.98
CA VAL A 464 -22.85 8.06 -14.91
C VAL A 464 -21.37 7.82 -15.12
N THR A 465 -20.74 8.55 -16.05
CA THR A 465 -19.32 8.35 -16.40
C THR A 465 -18.47 9.44 -15.76
N ALA A 466 -17.35 9.04 -15.15
CA ALA A 466 -16.38 9.96 -14.55
C ALA A 466 -15.65 10.77 -15.63
N CYS A 467 -15.48 12.07 -15.36
CA CYS A 467 -14.67 12.97 -16.18
C CYS A 467 -14.22 14.17 -15.33
N GLU A 468 -12.99 14.62 -15.49
CA GLU A 468 -12.51 15.91 -14.94
C GLU A 468 -13.25 17.13 -15.53
N CYS A 469 -14.42 16.92 -16.12
CA CYS A 469 -15.31 17.92 -16.72
C CYS A 469 -16.61 18.01 -15.91
N GLY A 470 -17.33 19.09 -16.03
CA GLY A 470 -18.64 19.30 -15.39
C GLY A 470 -19.82 19.10 -16.34
N ASP A 471 -19.73 18.16 -17.27
CA ASP A 471 -20.74 17.90 -18.29
C ASP A 471 -21.95 17.14 -17.74
N ALA A 472 -23.08 17.19 -18.47
CA ALA A 472 -24.34 16.58 -18.04
C ALA A 472 -24.23 15.06 -17.78
N PHE A 473 -23.33 14.35 -18.47
CA PHE A 473 -23.14 12.91 -18.31
C PHE A 473 -22.36 12.51 -17.05
N THR A 474 -21.74 13.50 -16.37
CA THR A 474 -21.10 13.30 -15.05
C THR A 474 -22.02 13.63 -13.90
N SER A 475 -23.17 14.24 -14.18
CA SER A 475 -24.09 14.76 -13.17
C SER A 475 -24.82 13.63 -12.44
N ILE A 476 -24.82 13.68 -11.11
CA ILE A 476 -25.52 12.73 -10.26
C ILE A 476 -26.26 13.48 -9.15
N SER A 477 -27.52 13.10 -8.90
CA SER A 477 -28.33 13.67 -7.83
C SER A 477 -28.12 12.92 -6.52
N GLY A 478 -28.01 13.65 -5.42
CA GLY A 478 -27.92 13.07 -4.08
C GLY A 478 -29.14 12.26 -3.65
N SER A 479 -30.30 12.48 -4.27
CA SER A 479 -31.54 11.75 -4.01
C SER A 479 -31.71 10.47 -4.85
N GLN A 480 -30.89 10.25 -5.86
CA GLN A 480 -30.91 9.06 -6.71
C GLN A 480 -30.21 7.88 -6.00
#